data_b0d6713666f2a93179fdc5f5cc8d24f6
#
_entry.id   b0d6713666f2a93179fdc5f5cc8d24f6
#
_cell.length_a   1.000
_cell.length_b   1.000
_cell.length_c   1.000
_cell.angle_alpha   90.00
_cell.angle_beta   90.00
_cell.angle_gamma   90.00
#
_symmetry.space_group_name_H-M   'P 1'
#
loop_
_entity.id
_entity.type
_entity.pdbx_description
1 polymer ?
#
loop_
_entity_poly.entity_id
_entity_poly.type
_entity_poly.pdbx_seq_one_letter_code
_entity_poly.pdbx_strand_id
1 'polypeptide(L)'
;MAGKDIISVTFFYKDGSIRVSMGALESFGLPKFIRFLINPAKKTFAVEPCNRSDLSGVHVTYTMSGLTAGFRTFSVLLVEQIYEFMNWDIKKRYRVYGSYVKDQNVAIFDLNHYGFVEDLKYYGKEKPYGKKKKKTNHKS
;
A
#
# COMPACT_ATOMS: atom_id res chain seq x y z
N MET A 1 -9.71 -16.73 -7.11
CA MET A 1 -10.17 -15.76 -7.06
C MET A 1 -10.25 -14.90 -5.90
N ALA A 2 -10.32 -15.43 -4.76
CA ALA A 2 -10.46 -14.62 -3.59
C ALA A 2 -9.33 -13.63 -3.46
N GLY A 3 -8.12 -14.04 -3.78
CA GLY A 3 -6.99 -13.16 -3.62
C GLY A 3 -7.06 -11.89 -4.42
N LYS A 4 -7.63 -11.97 -5.59
CA LYS A 4 -7.66 -10.79 -6.42
C LYS A 4 -8.74 -9.82 -6.00
N ASP A 5 -9.63 -10.24 -5.12
CA ASP A 5 -10.65 -9.34 -4.62
C ASP A 5 -10.16 -8.51 -3.45
N ILE A 6 -8.99 -8.85 -2.93
CA ILE A 6 -8.44 -8.09 -1.81
C ILE A 6 -7.82 -6.82 -2.32
N ILE A 7 -8.33 -5.70 -1.85
CA ILE A 7 -7.83 -4.39 -2.23
C ILE A 7 -7.26 -3.75 -1.00
N SER A 8 -5.97 -3.45 -1.04
CA SER A 8 -5.30 -2.86 0.10
C SER A 8 -4.18 -1.95 -0.33
N VAL A 9 -3.78 -1.08 0.57
CA VAL A 9 -2.63 -0.22 0.39
C VAL A 9 -1.84 -0.27 1.69
N THR A 10 -0.53 -0.32 1.58
CA THR A 10 0.34 -0.41 2.75
C THR A 10 1.26 0.79 2.78
N PHE A 11 1.37 1.40 3.95
CA PHE A 11 2.20 2.58 4.16
C PHE A 11 3.33 2.27 5.11
N PHE A 12 4.51 2.76 4.81
CA PHE A 12 5.65 2.59 5.67
C PHE A 12 6.35 3.94 5.82
N TYR A 13 6.28 4.51 7.01
CA TYR A 13 6.84 5.83 7.28
C TYR A 13 8.34 5.89 7.06
N LYS A 14 9.03 4.83 7.48
CA LYS A 14 10.48 4.84 7.52
C LYS A 14 11.11 5.10 6.16
N ASP A 15 10.56 4.54 5.09
CA ASP A 15 11.10 4.77 3.76
C ASP A 15 10.16 5.59 2.87
N GLY A 16 9.02 6.01 3.39
CA GLY A 16 8.08 6.79 2.61
C GLY A 16 7.38 5.99 1.53
N SER A 17 7.28 4.67 1.70
CA SER A 17 6.72 3.83 0.64
C SER A 17 5.22 3.66 0.76
N ILE A 18 4.60 3.45 -0.39
CA ILE A 18 3.18 3.15 -0.53
C ILE A 18 3.12 1.95 -1.46
N ARG A 19 2.50 0.87 -1.00
CA ARG A 19 2.35 -0.33 -1.81
C ARG A 19 0.87 -0.55 -2.10
N VAL A 20 0.51 -0.56 -3.39
CA VAL A 20 -0.86 -0.78 -3.84
C VAL A 20 -0.98 -2.25 -4.23
N SER A 21 -1.99 -2.93 -3.72
CA SER A 21 -2.15 -4.36 -3.97
C SER A 21 -2.44 -4.63 -5.44
N MET A 22 -2.06 -5.82 -5.89
CA MET A 22 -2.33 -6.20 -7.27
C MET A 22 -3.84 -6.26 -7.53
N GLY A 23 -4.62 -6.64 -6.52
CA GLY A 23 -6.07 -6.66 -6.66
C GLY A 23 -6.64 -5.30 -7.03
N ALA A 24 -6.11 -4.24 -6.43
CA ALA A 24 -6.55 -2.90 -6.77
C ALA A 24 -6.19 -2.56 -8.22
N LEU A 25 -4.96 -2.88 -8.62
CA LEU A 25 -4.51 -2.58 -9.97
C LEU A 25 -5.28 -3.37 -11.02
N GLU A 26 -5.62 -4.62 -10.70
CA GLU A 26 -6.42 -5.44 -11.59
C GLU A 26 -7.83 -4.88 -11.75
N SER A 27 -8.38 -4.32 -10.68
CA SER A 27 -9.70 -3.69 -10.77
C SER A 27 -9.72 -2.56 -11.79
N PHE A 28 -8.60 -1.84 -11.92
CA PHE A 28 -8.49 -0.74 -12.88
C PHE A 28 -8.14 -1.21 -14.29
N GLY A 29 -7.89 -2.50 -14.49
CA GLY A 29 -7.45 -3.00 -15.79
C GLY A 29 -5.96 -2.83 -16.02
N LEU A 30 -5.17 -2.86 -14.96
CA LEU A 30 -3.71 -2.73 -15.00
C LEU A 30 -3.27 -1.44 -15.71
N PRO A 31 -3.59 -0.30 -15.11
CA PRO A 31 -3.27 1.00 -15.73
C PRO A 31 -1.78 1.27 -15.73
N LYS A 32 -1.36 2.11 -16.65
CA LYS A 32 0.04 2.51 -16.70
C LYS A 32 0.34 3.65 -15.75
N PHE A 33 -0.68 4.42 -15.37
CA PHE A 33 -0.50 5.54 -14.44
C PHE A 33 -1.64 5.56 -13.46
N ILE A 34 -1.31 5.85 -12.21
CA ILE A 34 -2.31 6.04 -11.16
C ILE A 34 -1.97 7.30 -10.40
N ARG A 35 -2.93 7.79 -9.62
CA ARG A 35 -2.65 8.91 -8.74
C ARG A 35 -3.34 8.66 -7.41
N PHE A 36 -2.81 9.34 -6.39
CA PHE A 36 -3.29 9.20 -5.02
C PHE A 36 -4.02 10.46 -4.60
N LEU A 37 -5.08 10.27 -3.82
CA LEU A 37 -5.87 11.36 -3.30
C LEU A 37 -6.09 11.11 -1.82
N ILE A 38 -6.06 12.16 -1.01
CA ILE A 38 -6.34 12.02 0.41
C ILE A 38 -7.43 13.01 0.80
N ASN A 39 -8.23 12.61 1.76
CA ASN A 39 -9.24 13.47 2.35
C ASN A 39 -9.07 13.39 3.86
N PRO A 40 -8.32 14.34 4.46
CA PRO A 40 -8.05 14.28 5.90
C PRO A 40 -9.31 14.39 6.75
N ALA A 41 -10.29 15.14 6.29
CA ALA A 41 -11.53 15.32 7.06
C ALA A 41 -12.29 14.01 7.21
N LYS A 42 -12.34 13.23 6.12
CA LYS A 42 -13.02 11.93 6.13
C LYS A 42 -12.10 10.78 6.45
N LYS A 43 -10.80 11.05 6.53
CA LYS A 43 -9.78 10.04 6.79
C LYS A 43 -9.82 8.92 5.76
N THR A 44 -9.86 9.33 4.49
CA THR A 44 -9.85 8.36 3.40
C THR A 44 -8.67 8.62 2.48
N PHE A 45 -8.26 7.55 1.83
CA PHE A 45 -7.21 7.55 0.83
C PHE A 45 -7.79 6.91 -0.41
N ALA A 46 -7.50 7.43 -1.57
CA ALA A 46 -8.04 6.89 -2.81
C ALA A 46 -6.95 6.73 -3.85
N VAL A 47 -7.12 5.74 -4.70
CA VAL A 47 -6.23 5.47 -5.81
C VAL A 47 -7.11 5.37 -7.05
N GLU A 48 -6.71 6.05 -8.11
CA GLU A 48 -7.45 5.97 -9.36
C GLU A 48 -6.48 6.00 -10.53
N PRO A 49 -6.86 5.41 -11.66
CA PRO A 49 -6.02 5.51 -12.85
C PRO A 49 -6.06 6.93 -13.41
N CYS A 50 -5.00 7.34 -14.08
CA CYS A 50 -4.95 8.66 -14.67
C CYS A 50 -4.18 8.61 -15.97
N ASN A 51 -4.09 9.78 -16.63
CA ASN A 51 -3.40 9.89 -17.89
C ASN A 51 -1.93 10.18 -17.68
N ARG A 52 -1.16 9.86 -18.69
CA ARG A 52 0.26 10.15 -18.70
C ARG A 52 0.55 11.63 -18.47
N SER A 53 -0.32 12.50 -18.94
CA SER A 53 -0.11 13.94 -18.84
C SER A 53 -0.45 14.51 -17.46
N ASP A 54 -1.02 13.68 -16.57
CA ASP A 54 -1.37 14.14 -15.23
C ASP A 54 -0.10 14.36 -14.42
N LEU A 55 0.08 15.57 -13.92
CA LEU A 55 1.29 15.91 -13.18
C LEU A 55 1.43 15.18 -11.86
N SER A 56 0.31 14.75 -11.29
CA SER A 56 0.34 13.98 -10.05
C SER A 56 0.35 12.48 -10.30
N GLY A 57 0.46 12.07 -11.57
CA GLY A 57 0.43 10.66 -11.91
C GLY A 57 1.72 9.95 -11.56
N VAL A 58 1.59 8.69 -11.20
CA VAL A 58 2.71 7.81 -10.88
C VAL A 58 2.71 6.70 -11.91
N HIS A 59 3.86 6.48 -12.54
CA HIS A 59 3.98 5.40 -13.52
C HIS A 59 4.06 4.06 -12.81
N VAL A 60 3.17 3.15 -13.17
CA VAL A 60 3.12 1.82 -12.56
C VAL A 60 3.96 0.88 -13.41
N THR A 61 4.87 0.17 -12.77
CA THR A 61 5.67 -0.82 -13.46
C THR A 61 5.24 -2.21 -12.99
N TYR A 62 5.08 -3.10 -13.95
CA TYR A 62 4.67 -4.47 -13.66
C TYR A 62 5.81 -5.41 -14.00
N THR A 63 6.23 -6.19 -13.02
CA THR A 63 7.29 -7.18 -13.23
C THR A 63 6.78 -8.53 -12.78
N MET A 64 7.38 -9.56 -13.33
CA MET A 64 6.97 -10.91 -12.95
C MET A 64 7.15 -11.15 -11.46
N SER A 65 8.24 -10.67 -10.91
CA SER A 65 8.50 -10.88 -9.50
C SER A 65 7.56 -10.07 -8.61
N GLY A 66 6.95 -9.04 -9.15
CA GLY A 66 6.07 -8.19 -8.36
C GLY A 66 4.60 -8.50 -8.46
N LEU A 67 4.24 -9.54 -9.23
CA LEU A 67 2.83 -9.79 -9.51
C LEU A 67 2.00 -10.05 -8.26
N THR A 68 2.57 -10.73 -7.28
CA THR A 68 1.82 -11.04 -6.08
C THR A 68 1.93 -9.96 -5.03
N ALA A 69 2.93 -9.12 -5.13
CA ALA A 69 3.19 -8.10 -4.11
C ALA A 69 2.52 -6.76 -4.40
N GLY A 70 2.11 -6.56 -5.64
CA GLY A 70 1.57 -5.27 -6.04
C GLY A 70 2.68 -4.30 -6.43
N PHE A 71 2.31 -3.04 -6.50
CA PHE A 71 3.21 -1.99 -6.96
C PHE A 71 3.61 -1.11 -5.79
N ARG A 72 4.91 -0.91 -5.62
CA ARG A 72 5.43 -0.04 -4.56
C ARG A 72 6.03 1.22 -5.16
N THR A 73 5.66 2.34 -4.59
CA THR A 73 6.23 3.63 -4.97
C THR A 73 6.58 4.39 -3.70
N PHE A 74 7.18 5.54 -3.86
CA PHE A 74 7.63 6.34 -2.73
C PHE A 74 7.09 7.76 -2.81
N SER A 75 6.57 8.25 -1.71
CA SER A 75 6.13 9.63 -1.59
C SER A 75 6.24 10.01 -0.13
N VAL A 76 7.41 10.49 0.24
CA VAL A 76 7.70 10.80 1.63
C VAL A 76 6.69 11.80 2.19
N LEU A 77 6.41 12.86 1.44
CA LEU A 77 5.50 13.90 1.95
C LEU A 77 4.09 13.36 2.18
N LEU A 78 3.60 12.56 1.26
CA LEU A 78 2.25 12.03 1.39
C LEU A 78 2.15 11.07 2.58
N VAL A 79 3.15 10.20 2.71
CA VAL A 79 3.17 9.25 3.83
C VAL A 79 3.26 9.99 5.16
N GLU A 80 4.11 11.02 5.23
CA GLU A 80 4.23 11.82 6.44
C GLU A 80 2.90 12.48 6.80
N GLN A 81 2.21 13.04 5.82
CA GLN A 81 0.92 13.66 6.06
C GLN A 81 -0.09 12.68 6.64
N ILE A 82 -0.15 11.48 6.06
CA ILE A 82 -1.10 10.48 6.52
C ILE A 82 -0.79 10.06 7.96
N TYR A 83 0.47 9.77 8.24
CA TYR A 83 0.84 9.37 9.61
C TYR A 83 0.53 10.48 10.59
N GLU A 84 0.70 11.73 10.17
CA GLU A 84 0.46 12.83 11.06
C GLU A 84 -1.02 13.01 11.38
N PHE A 85 -1.88 13.09 10.35
CA PHE A 85 -3.27 13.35 10.66
C PHE A 85 -4.00 12.13 11.21
N MET A 86 -3.46 10.93 11.01
CA MET A 86 -4.00 9.74 11.62
C MET A 86 -3.42 9.47 13.00
N ASN A 87 -2.38 10.20 13.35
CA ASN A 87 -1.64 9.99 14.60
C ASN A 87 -1.13 8.57 14.69
N TRP A 88 -0.59 8.09 13.60
CA TRP A 88 -0.06 6.73 13.51
C TRP A 88 1.35 6.64 14.07
N ASP A 89 1.68 5.46 14.58
CA ASP A 89 3.01 5.17 15.11
C ASP A 89 4.00 5.05 13.96
N ILE A 90 5.02 5.91 13.93
CA ILE A 90 5.96 5.95 12.83
C ILE A 90 6.83 4.69 12.74
N LYS A 91 6.80 3.87 13.76
CA LYS A 91 7.57 2.62 13.76
C LYS A 91 6.81 1.45 13.13
N LYS A 92 5.55 1.64 12.80
CA LYS A 92 4.71 0.56 12.30
C LYS A 92 4.34 0.75 10.86
N ARG A 93 4.11 -0.37 10.19
CA ARG A 93 3.61 -0.37 8.83
C ARG A 93 2.12 -0.68 8.87
N TYR A 94 1.34 0.15 8.21
CA TYR A 94 -0.10 0.04 8.25
C TYR A 94 -0.62 -0.46 6.92
N ARG A 95 -1.43 -1.51 6.96
CA ARG A 95 -2.12 -2.00 5.78
C ARG A 95 -3.58 -1.61 5.91
N VAL A 96 -4.08 -0.87 4.95
CA VAL A 96 -5.44 -0.36 4.96
C VAL A 96 -6.22 -1.06 3.87
N TYR A 97 -7.42 -1.52 4.21
CA TYR A 97 -8.26 -2.24 3.28
C TYR A 97 -9.30 -1.31 2.69
N GLY A 98 -9.71 -1.59 1.46
CA GLY A 98 -10.64 -0.73 0.77
C GLY A 98 -11.48 -1.49 -0.21
N SER A 99 -12.22 -0.75 -1.00
CA SER A 99 -13.08 -1.33 -2.02
C SER A 99 -13.00 -0.54 -3.30
N TYR A 100 -13.25 -1.24 -4.40
CA TYR A 100 -13.25 -0.64 -5.70
C TYR A 100 -14.66 -0.16 -6.03
N VAL A 101 -14.78 1.12 -6.36
CA VAL A 101 -16.05 1.72 -6.74
C VAL A 101 -16.09 1.76 -8.26
N LYS A 102 -16.80 0.81 -8.82
CA LYS A 102 -16.77 0.60 -10.26
C LYS A 102 -17.25 1.79 -11.06
N ASP A 103 -18.34 2.41 -10.63
CA ASP A 103 -18.90 3.53 -11.37
C ASP A 103 -17.96 4.72 -11.49
N GLN A 104 -17.07 4.87 -10.54
CA GLN A 104 -16.14 5.98 -10.53
C GLN A 104 -14.72 5.56 -10.88
N ASN A 105 -14.52 4.27 -11.03
CA ASN A 105 -13.21 3.69 -11.33
C ASN A 105 -12.15 4.16 -10.34
N VAL A 106 -12.45 4.02 -9.06
CA VAL A 106 -11.58 4.47 -7.98
C VAL A 106 -11.60 3.43 -6.87
N ALA A 107 -10.45 3.23 -6.23
CA ALA A 107 -10.36 2.41 -5.04
C ALA A 107 -10.30 3.33 -3.85
N ILE A 108 -11.19 3.12 -2.87
CA ILE A 108 -11.30 3.98 -1.70
C ILE A 108 -10.96 3.16 -0.47
N PHE A 109 -10.11 3.74 0.36
CA PHE A 109 -9.60 3.09 1.56
C PHE A 109 -9.94 3.93 2.77
N ASP A 110 -10.59 3.30 3.75
CA ASP A 110 -10.91 3.96 5.01
C ASP A 110 -9.68 3.80 5.91
N LEU A 111 -9.00 4.90 6.18
CA LEU A 111 -7.75 4.84 6.95
C LEU A 111 -7.95 4.40 8.40
N ASN A 112 -9.20 4.36 8.85
CA ASN A 112 -9.49 3.82 10.17
C ASN A 112 -9.58 2.29 10.19
N HIS A 113 -9.60 1.66 9.00
CA HIS A 113 -9.68 0.22 8.88
C HIS A 113 -8.31 -0.34 8.49
N TYR A 114 -7.49 -0.62 9.45
CA TYR A 114 -6.12 -1.05 9.16
C TYR A 114 -5.69 -2.21 10.03
N GLY A 115 -4.60 -2.86 9.61
CA GLY A 115 -3.89 -3.83 10.41
C GLY A 115 -2.42 -3.53 10.33
N PHE A 116 -1.63 -4.14 11.18
CA PHE A 116 -0.19 -3.97 11.17
C PHE A 116 0.44 -5.09 10.37
N VAL A 117 1.30 -4.71 9.44
CA VAL A 117 1.94 -5.70 8.60
C VAL A 117 2.76 -6.68 9.44
N GLU A 118 3.36 -6.19 10.49
CA GLU A 118 4.15 -7.04 11.38
C GLU A 118 3.36 -8.18 11.98
N ASP A 119 2.08 -7.97 12.19
CA ASP A 119 1.23 -9.01 12.75
C ASP A 119 0.82 -10.04 11.72
N LEU A 120 0.93 -9.71 10.45
CA LEU A 120 0.48 -10.57 9.38
C LEU A 120 1.56 -11.43 8.77
N LYS A 121 2.77 -10.97 8.84
CA LYS A 121 3.84 -11.57 8.05
C LYS A 121 4.26 -12.95 8.49
N TYR A 122 3.95 -13.30 9.71
CA TYR A 122 4.47 -14.57 10.22
C TYR A 122 3.80 -15.78 9.70
N TYR A 123 2.72 -15.62 9.03
CA TYR A 123 2.03 -16.78 8.57
C TYR A 123 2.72 -17.44 7.41
N GLY A 124 3.58 -16.77 6.84
CA GLY A 124 4.25 -17.31 5.73
C GLY A 124 5.63 -17.74 6.00
N LYS A 125 6.37 -17.28 6.51
CA LYS A 125 7.66 -17.59 6.40
C LYS A 125 8.51 -17.47 7.34
N GLU A 126 8.80 -17.32 7.25
CA GLU A 126 9.66 -17.18 7.76
C GLU A 126 10.57 -17.04 7.92
N LYS A 127 10.86 -16.85 7.84
CA LYS A 127 11.77 -16.48 7.98
C LYS A 127 12.67 -16.25 7.84
N PRO A 128 12.98 -16.25 7.69
CA PRO A 128 13.94 -16.05 7.67
C PRO A 128 14.79 -15.45 7.73
N TYR A 129 14.98 -15.34 7.48
CA TYR A 129 15.98 -14.81 7.61
C TYR A 129 16.56 -14.44 8.27
N GLY A 130 16.39 -14.64 8.41
CA GLY A 130 16.82 -14.29 9.03
C GLY A 130 17.14 -14.29 9.71
N LYS A 131 17.17 -14.73 9.74
CA LYS A 131 17.55 -14.69 10.39
C LYS A 131 18.03 -14.41 11.07
N LYS A 132 18.03 -14.69 10.95
CA LYS A 132 18.51 -14.40 11.55
C LYS A 132 18.86 -13.94 12.29
N LYS A 133 18.82 -14.25 12.30
CA LYS A 133 19.14 -13.74 12.95
C LYS A 133 19.39 -13.43 13.69
N LYS A 134 19.34 -13.77 13.78
CA LYS A 134 19.59 -13.38 14.45
C LYS A 134 19.89 -13.04 15.11
N LYS A 135 19.85 -13.36 15.15
CA LYS A 135 20.18 -12.96 15.74
C LYS A 135 20.42 -12.46 16.32
N THR A 136 20.31 -13.05 16.03
CA THR A 136 20.58 -12.43 16.59
C THR A 136 20.78 -11.97 17.09
N ASN A 137 20.67 -12.49 16.88
CA ASN A 137 21.01 -11.90 17.37
C ASN A 137 21.17 -11.48 17.76
N HIS A 138 20.82 -11.72 17.57
CA HIS A 138 21.16 -11.21 17.91
C HIS A 138 21.27 -10.75 18.20
N LYS A 139 20.79 -10.84 17.99
CA LYS A 139 20.98 -10.40 18.21
C LYS A 139 20.98 -9.97 18.31
N SER A 140 20.59 -10.40 17.85
CA SER A 140 20.60 -9.94 17.84
C SER A 140 20.73 -9.62 18.04
#